data_24b683b8e8dc5d3eb842cad6b80ddfd9
#
_entry.id   24b683b8e8dc5d3eb842cad6b80ddfd9
#
_cell.length_a   1.000
_cell.length_b   1.000
_cell.length_c   1.000
_cell.angle_alpha   90.00
_cell.angle_beta   90.00
_cell.angle_gamma   90.00
#
_symmetry.space_group_name_H-M   'P 1'
#
loop_
_entity.id
_entity.type
_entity.pdbx_description
1 polymer ?
#
loop_
_entity_poly.entity_id
_entity_poly.type
_entity_poly.pdbx_seq_one_letter_code
_entity_poly.pdbx_strand_id
1 'polypeptide(L)'
;LAGELQDILIIRGDATYPDILQQAKIEKADVCVSATSNDEDNTIVCYLAKELFGVKRTVARVNDPKHIPLYKYMEVDNPVDSTSIIARVVEEEASFTDVMSLLSIKKGRLSIVRVDIPQTSPVANKALKDISLPHNSVLVSILRGPDIIIPYGSTVILPGDEVIAAALIDVEKELIKALIGKI
;
A
#
# COMPACT_ATOMS: atom_id res chain seq x y z
N LEU A 1 16.43 -2.67 -21.71
CA LEU A 1 15.43 -3.67 -21.23
C LEU A 1 15.56 -5.01 -21.97
N ALA A 2 15.63 -5.05 -23.32
CA ALA A 2 15.72 -6.33 -24.05
C ALA A 2 17.03 -7.11 -23.85
N GLY A 3 18.11 -6.48 -23.41
CA GLY A 3 19.41 -7.12 -23.15
C GLY A 3 19.59 -7.63 -21.72
N GLU A 4 18.70 -7.29 -20.80
CA GLU A 4 18.80 -7.63 -19.38
C GLU A 4 17.86 -8.76 -18.96
N LEU A 5 16.92 -9.15 -19.82
CA LEU A 5 15.86 -10.11 -19.55
C LEU A 5 15.99 -11.30 -20.54
N GLN A 6 16.82 -12.28 -20.23
CA GLN A 6 17.20 -13.35 -21.17
C GLN A 6 16.09 -14.39 -21.49
N ASP A 7 14.99 -14.45 -20.73
CA ASP A 7 13.93 -15.45 -20.91
C ASP A 7 12.52 -14.85 -21.09
N ILE A 8 12.41 -13.59 -21.53
CA ILE A 8 11.15 -12.89 -21.67
C ILE A 8 10.84 -12.63 -23.14
N LEU A 9 9.64 -13.01 -23.58
CA LEU A 9 9.11 -12.68 -24.89
C LEU A 9 8.76 -11.19 -24.94
N ILE A 10 9.45 -10.43 -25.79
CA ILE A 10 9.18 -9.02 -26.03
C ILE A 10 8.54 -8.85 -27.39
N ILE A 11 7.34 -8.25 -27.42
CA ILE A 11 6.60 -7.97 -28.65
C ILE A 11 6.43 -6.45 -28.74
N ARG A 12 6.74 -5.92 -29.91
CA ARG A 12 6.49 -4.52 -30.24
C ARG A 12 5.15 -4.42 -30.95
N GLY A 13 4.18 -3.74 -30.36
CA GLY A 13 2.86 -3.55 -30.96
C GLY A 13 1.94 -2.78 -30.01
N ASP A 14 0.76 -2.48 -30.50
CA ASP A 14 -0.32 -1.88 -29.72
C ASP A 14 -1.18 -3.01 -29.13
N ALA A 15 -1.15 -3.15 -27.82
CA ALA A 15 -1.83 -4.22 -27.09
C ALA A 15 -3.37 -4.08 -27.07
N THR A 16 -3.92 -2.98 -27.59
CA THR A 16 -5.37 -2.85 -27.78
C THR A 16 -5.89 -3.67 -28.96
N TYR A 17 -4.97 -4.22 -29.78
CA TYR A 17 -5.34 -5.12 -30.88
C TYR A 17 -5.22 -6.59 -30.44
N PRO A 18 -6.28 -7.41 -30.63
CA PRO A 18 -6.29 -8.80 -30.22
C PRO A 18 -5.18 -9.68 -30.78
N ASP A 19 -4.74 -9.42 -32.02
CA ASP A 19 -3.67 -10.16 -32.67
C ASP A 19 -2.30 -9.95 -32.00
N ILE A 20 -2.03 -8.78 -31.44
CA ILE A 20 -0.83 -8.51 -30.65
C ILE A 20 -0.87 -9.27 -29.31
N LEU A 21 -2.02 -9.31 -28.66
CA LEU A 21 -2.23 -10.11 -27.46
C LEU A 21 -2.08 -11.61 -27.74
N GLN A 22 -2.58 -12.07 -28.87
CA GLN A 22 -2.42 -13.47 -29.30
C GLN A 22 -0.96 -13.82 -29.61
N GLN A 23 -0.21 -12.94 -30.26
CA GLN A 23 1.25 -13.11 -30.45
C GLN A 23 1.98 -13.24 -29.11
N ALA A 24 1.53 -12.51 -28.07
CA ALA A 24 2.04 -12.62 -26.71
C ALA A 24 1.62 -13.90 -25.99
N LYS A 25 0.77 -14.74 -26.60
CA LYS A 25 0.21 -15.96 -26.01
C LYS A 25 -0.56 -15.66 -24.71
N ILE A 26 -1.32 -14.56 -24.73
CA ILE A 26 -2.03 -14.05 -23.56
C ILE A 26 -2.99 -15.09 -22.96
N GLU A 27 -3.52 -16.02 -23.77
CA GLU A 27 -4.38 -17.12 -23.34
C GLU A 27 -3.71 -18.10 -22.38
N LYS A 28 -2.37 -18.04 -22.26
CA LYS A 28 -1.58 -18.85 -21.31
C LYS A 28 -1.20 -18.10 -20.06
N ALA A 29 -1.55 -16.82 -19.97
CA ALA A 29 -1.17 -15.99 -18.84
C ALA A 29 -2.14 -16.19 -17.66
N ASP A 30 -1.60 -16.30 -16.46
CA ASP A 30 -2.38 -16.30 -15.23
C ASP A 30 -2.86 -14.90 -14.85
N VAL A 31 -2.08 -13.88 -15.22
CA VAL A 31 -2.36 -12.49 -14.93
C VAL A 31 -2.00 -11.62 -16.12
N CYS A 32 -2.88 -10.71 -16.49
CA CYS A 32 -2.58 -9.60 -17.42
C CYS A 32 -2.38 -8.31 -16.65
N VAL A 33 -1.26 -7.63 -16.90
CA VAL A 33 -0.97 -6.32 -16.30
C VAL A 33 -0.87 -5.27 -17.40
N SER A 34 -1.73 -4.26 -17.38
CA SER A 34 -1.67 -3.12 -18.29
C SER A 34 -1.24 -1.85 -17.54
N ALA A 35 -0.10 -1.27 -17.94
CA ALA A 35 0.53 -0.17 -17.22
C ALA A 35 1.04 0.95 -18.15
N THR A 36 0.28 1.25 -19.22
CA THR A 36 0.58 2.35 -20.13
C THR A 36 0.26 3.70 -19.49
N SER A 37 0.57 4.79 -20.20
CA SER A 37 0.20 6.15 -19.79
C SER A 37 -1.25 6.54 -20.14
N ASN A 38 -1.99 5.64 -20.81
CA ASN A 38 -3.34 5.90 -21.29
C ASN A 38 -4.34 4.97 -20.58
N ASP A 39 -5.34 5.53 -19.93
CA ASP A 39 -6.33 4.78 -19.14
C ASP A 39 -7.29 3.98 -20.05
N GLU A 40 -7.64 4.52 -21.20
CA GLU A 40 -8.48 3.84 -22.18
C GLU A 40 -7.79 2.58 -22.70
N ASP A 41 -6.51 2.67 -23.06
CA ASP A 41 -5.73 1.52 -23.53
C ASP A 41 -5.61 0.47 -22.42
N ASN A 42 -5.30 0.91 -21.19
CA ASN A 42 -5.19 0.00 -20.05
C ASN A 42 -6.50 -0.75 -19.79
N THR A 43 -7.62 -0.07 -19.94
CA THR A 43 -8.95 -0.66 -19.76
C THR A 43 -9.26 -1.67 -20.88
N ILE A 44 -9.01 -1.29 -22.15
CA ILE A 44 -9.24 -2.15 -23.31
C ILE A 44 -8.39 -3.42 -23.24
N VAL A 45 -7.10 -3.30 -22.96
CA VAL A 45 -6.19 -4.45 -22.83
C VAL A 45 -6.68 -5.44 -21.78
N CYS A 46 -7.05 -4.97 -20.60
CA CYS A 46 -7.56 -5.83 -19.53
C CYS A 46 -8.90 -6.47 -19.90
N TYR A 47 -9.80 -5.72 -20.52
CA TYR A 47 -11.08 -6.24 -21.02
C TYR A 47 -10.88 -7.35 -22.04
N LEU A 48 -10.05 -7.12 -23.07
CA LEU A 48 -9.75 -8.13 -24.08
C LEU A 48 -9.09 -9.37 -23.48
N ALA A 49 -8.13 -9.19 -22.58
CA ALA A 49 -7.46 -10.30 -21.90
C ALA A 49 -8.46 -11.18 -21.16
N LYS A 50 -9.43 -10.59 -20.48
CA LYS A 50 -10.44 -11.30 -19.68
C LYS A 50 -11.52 -11.92 -20.58
N GLU A 51 -12.19 -11.12 -21.38
CA GLU A 51 -13.38 -11.53 -22.13
C GLU A 51 -13.07 -12.35 -23.38
N LEU A 52 -11.98 -12.01 -24.10
CA LEU A 52 -11.64 -12.70 -25.34
C LEU A 52 -10.68 -13.88 -25.13
N PHE A 53 -9.74 -13.75 -24.19
CA PHE A 53 -8.68 -14.74 -23.99
C PHE A 53 -8.79 -15.52 -22.67
N GLY A 54 -9.76 -15.21 -21.81
CA GLY A 54 -10.06 -15.97 -20.60
C GLY A 54 -9.00 -15.85 -19.49
N VAL A 55 -8.23 -14.76 -19.47
CA VAL A 55 -7.25 -14.50 -18.40
C VAL A 55 -7.99 -14.31 -17.07
N LYS A 56 -7.58 -15.07 -16.05
CA LYS A 56 -8.29 -15.14 -14.78
C LYS A 56 -8.17 -13.88 -13.92
N ARG A 57 -7.11 -13.10 -14.09
CA ARG A 57 -6.83 -11.93 -13.26
C ARG A 57 -6.26 -10.80 -14.12
N THR A 58 -6.83 -9.62 -13.94
CA THR A 58 -6.38 -8.40 -14.61
C THR A 58 -5.97 -7.35 -13.60
N VAL A 59 -4.87 -6.66 -13.89
CA VAL A 59 -4.37 -5.54 -13.11
C VAL A 59 -4.13 -4.39 -14.07
N ALA A 60 -4.63 -3.21 -13.74
CA ALA A 60 -4.45 -2.04 -14.59
C ALA A 60 -3.97 -0.84 -13.80
N ARG A 61 -3.00 -0.12 -14.36
CA ARG A 61 -2.64 1.21 -13.86
C ARG A 61 -3.76 2.19 -14.17
N VAL A 62 -4.15 2.96 -13.17
CA VAL A 62 -5.05 4.11 -13.29
C VAL A 62 -4.22 5.38 -13.19
N ASN A 63 -4.25 6.22 -14.22
CA ASN A 63 -3.55 7.50 -14.25
C ASN A 63 -4.43 8.65 -13.71
N ASP A 64 -5.73 8.65 -14.06
CA ASP A 64 -6.71 9.57 -13.46
C ASP A 64 -7.67 8.80 -12.54
N PRO A 65 -7.69 9.07 -11.22
CA PRO A 65 -8.61 8.43 -10.27
C PRO A 65 -10.08 8.53 -10.64
N LYS A 66 -10.48 9.53 -11.44
CA LYS A 66 -11.84 9.69 -11.93
C LYS A 66 -12.28 8.55 -12.84
N HIS A 67 -11.34 7.85 -13.45
CA HIS A 67 -11.61 6.72 -14.35
C HIS A 67 -11.83 5.38 -13.60
N ILE A 68 -11.62 5.30 -12.28
CA ILE A 68 -11.86 4.08 -11.48
C ILE A 68 -13.25 3.46 -11.72
N PRO A 69 -14.35 4.24 -11.82
CA PRO A 69 -15.66 3.67 -12.13
C PRO A 69 -15.70 2.94 -13.48
N LEU A 70 -14.98 3.44 -14.50
CA LEU A 70 -14.88 2.80 -15.82
C LEU A 70 -14.18 1.45 -15.72
N TYR A 71 -13.04 1.37 -15.02
CA TYR A 71 -12.33 0.10 -14.80
C TYR A 71 -13.20 -0.94 -14.10
N LYS A 72 -14.01 -0.52 -13.12
CA LYS A 72 -14.97 -1.39 -12.45
C LYS A 72 -16.10 -1.85 -13.36
N TYR A 73 -16.61 -0.95 -14.20
CA TYR A 73 -17.64 -1.27 -15.19
C TYR A 73 -17.13 -2.28 -16.23
N MET A 74 -15.87 -2.14 -16.65
CA MET A 74 -15.20 -3.06 -17.58
C MET A 74 -14.62 -4.29 -16.86
N GLU A 75 -15.03 -4.54 -15.63
CA GLU A 75 -14.68 -5.73 -14.82
C GLU A 75 -13.18 -5.98 -14.67
N VAL A 76 -12.36 -4.92 -14.67
CA VAL A 76 -10.94 -5.03 -14.31
C VAL A 76 -10.82 -5.40 -12.83
N ASP A 77 -10.13 -6.51 -12.51
CA ASP A 77 -10.13 -7.05 -11.15
C ASP A 77 -9.39 -6.15 -10.17
N ASN A 78 -8.28 -5.55 -10.58
CA ASN A 78 -7.45 -4.70 -9.73
C ASN A 78 -7.02 -3.41 -10.44
N PRO A 79 -7.84 -2.36 -10.45
CA PRO A 79 -7.40 -1.04 -10.86
C PRO A 79 -6.50 -0.43 -9.77
N VAL A 80 -5.27 -0.07 -10.13
CA VAL A 80 -4.25 0.50 -9.23
C VAL A 80 -4.11 1.99 -9.51
N ASP A 81 -4.59 2.80 -8.59
CA ASP A 81 -4.48 4.25 -8.65
C ASP A 81 -3.04 4.69 -8.32
N SER A 82 -2.21 4.76 -9.36
CA SER A 82 -0.80 5.12 -9.24
C SER A 82 -0.61 6.57 -8.80
N THR A 83 -1.51 7.46 -9.19
CA THR A 83 -1.44 8.90 -8.86
C THR A 83 -1.65 9.13 -7.38
N SER A 84 -2.70 8.54 -6.80
CA SER A 84 -2.95 8.66 -5.36
C SER A 84 -1.89 7.96 -4.51
N ILE A 85 -1.31 6.84 -5.00
CA ILE A 85 -0.20 6.18 -4.30
C ILE A 85 1.02 7.09 -4.27
N ILE A 86 1.41 7.66 -5.40
CA ILE A 86 2.58 8.56 -5.48
C ILE A 86 2.34 9.83 -4.67
N ALA A 87 1.14 10.44 -4.78
CA ALA A 87 0.80 11.63 -4.01
C ALA A 87 0.94 11.38 -2.51
N ARG A 88 0.44 10.24 -2.02
CA ARG A 88 0.57 9.86 -0.62
C ARG A 88 2.03 9.68 -0.19
N VAL A 89 2.85 9.00 -0.99
CA VAL A 89 4.28 8.85 -0.69
C VAL A 89 4.98 10.21 -0.64
N VAL A 90 4.67 11.11 -1.56
CA VAL A 90 5.23 12.47 -1.56
C VAL A 90 4.77 13.27 -0.34
N GLU A 91 3.49 13.17 0.05
CA GLU A 91 2.97 13.80 1.25
C GLU A 91 3.63 13.26 2.52
N GLU A 92 3.82 11.94 2.60
CA GLU A 92 4.51 11.27 3.71
C GLU A 92 5.96 11.74 3.83
N GLU A 93 6.72 11.80 2.74
CA GLU A 93 8.11 12.27 2.72
C GLU A 93 8.23 13.79 2.96
N ALA A 94 7.23 14.57 2.55
CA ALA A 94 7.20 16.02 2.77
C ALA A 94 6.71 16.41 4.18
N SER A 95 6.09 15.49 4.89
CA SER A 95 5.53 15.75 6.22
C SER A 95 6.59 15.49 7.29
N PHE A 96 6.95 16.54 8.04
CA PHE A 96 7.71 16.42 9.30
C PHE A 96 6.79 15.93 10.43
N THR A 97 5.96 14.92 10.16
CA THR A 97 5.04 14.38 11.16
C THR A 97 5.64 13.16 11.83
N ASP A 98 5.57 13.13 13.16
CA ASP A 98 5.98 12.00 13.99
C ASP A 98 5.14 10.72 13.73
N VAL A 99 4.26 10.75 12.71
CA VAL A 99 3.31 9.66 12.40
C VAL A 99 3.25 9.38 10.91
N MET A 100 3.47 8.12 10.54
CA MET A 100 3.39 7.64 9.17
C MET A 100 2.44 6.44 9.08
N SER A 101 1.46 6.50 8.18
CA SER A 101 0.59 5.37 7.89
C SER A 101 1.29 4.40 6.94
N LEU A 102 1.68 3.23 7.44
CA LEU A 102 2.43 2.23 6.68
C LEU A 102 1.55 1.36 5.79
N LEU A 103 0.35 1.01 6.25
CA LEU A 103 -0.52 0.08 5.55
C LEU A 103 -1.96 0.16 6.03
N SER A 104 -2.90 0.11 5.08
CA SER A 104 -4.32 -0.02 5.37
C SER A 104 -4.85 -1.33 4.76
N ILE A 105 -5.40 -2.21 5.59
CA ILE A 105 -5.84 -3.56 5.23
C ILE A 105 -7.37 -3.66 5.26
N LYS A 106 -7.94 -4.60 4.49
CA LYS A 106 -9.39 -4.86 4.43
C LYS A 106 -10.23 -3.62 4.16
N LYS A 107 -9.91 -2.91 3.07
CA LYS A 107 -10.62 -1.69 2.66
C LYS A 107 -10.57 -0.57 3.72
N GLY A 108 -9.43 -0.41 4.37
CA GLY A 108 -9.21 0.65 5.33
C GLY A 108 -9.77 0.41 6.74
N ARG A 109 -10.10 -0.84 7.09
CA ARG A 109 -10.60 -1.13 8.45
C ARG A 109 -9.51 -1.31 9.49
N LEU A 110 -8.32 -1.74 9.09
CA LEU A 110 -7.14 -1.88 9.94
C LEU A 110 -6.04 -0.98 9.41
N SER A 111 -5.50 -0.14 10.26
CA SER A 111 -4.34 0.72 9.98
C SER A 111 -3.11 0.20 10.71
N ILE A 112 -1.96 0.29 10.04
CA ILE A 112 -0.64 0.10 10.66
C ILE A 112 0.10 1.42 10.53
N VAL A 113 0.51 1.98 11.64
CA VAL A 113 1.17 3.28 11.72
C VAL A 113 2.55 3.15 12.33
N ARG A 114 3.48 3.98 11.87
CA ARG A 114 4.73 4.27 12.55
C ARG A 114 4.58 5.59 13.30
N VAL A 115 5.01 5.61 14.54
CA VAL A 115 4.93 6.79 15.41
C VAL A 115 6.30 7.00 16.05
N ASP A 116 6.92 8.13 15.77
CA ASP A 116 8.17 8.53 16.41
C ASP A 116 7.88 9.10 17.80
N ILE A 117 8.58 8.63 18.81
CA ILE A 117 8.33 9.00 20.20
C ILE A 117 9.15 10.23 20.57
N PRO A 118 8.54 11.41 20.69
CA PRO A 118 9.25 12.62 21.09
C PRO A 118 9.59 12.57 22.60
N GLN A 119 10.52 13.43 23.02
CA GLN A 119 10.89 13.54 24.45
C GLN A 119 9.70 13.95 25.34
N THR A 120 8.74 14.66 24.78
CA THR A 120 7.53 15.12 25.47
C THR A 120 6.39 14.08 25.49
N SER A 121 6.63 12.91 24.94
CA SER A 121 5.61 11.85 24.85
C SER A 121 5.15 11.40 26.24
N PRO A 122 3.84 11.21 26.46
CA PRO A 122 3.29 10.71 27.74
C PRO A 122 3.70 9.27 28.04
N VAL A 123 4.17 8.52 27.05
CA VAL A 123 4.62 7.12 27.20
C VAL A 123 6.14 6.98 27.30
N ALA A 124 6.88 8.07 27.12
CA ALA A 124 8.34 8.06 27.21
C ALA A 124 8.80 7.61 28.62
N ASN A 125 9.80 6.71 28.65
CA ASN A 125 10.38 6.12 29.84
C ASN A 125 9.40 5.27 30.69
N LYS A 126 8.28 4.81 30.10
CA LYS A 126 7.32 3.92 30.78
C LYS A 126 7.40 2.52 30.19
N ALA A 127 7.18 1.51 31.06
CA ALA A 127 7.02 0.15 30.59
C ALA A 127 5.62 -0.04 29.95
N LEU A 128 5.54 -0.90 28.96
CA LEU A 128 4.29 -1.14 28.20
C LEU A 128 3.12 -1.55 29.11
N LYS A 129 3.37 -2.33 30.16
CA LYS A 129 2.35 -2.72 31.13
C LYS A 129 1.75 -1.56 31.91
N ASP A 130 2.45 -0.41 31.98
CA ASP A 130 2.06 0.79 32.70
C ASP A 130 1.42 1.85 31.76
N ILE A 131 1.23 1.49 30.48
CA ILE A 131 0.64 2.34 29.46
C ILE A 131 -0.75 1.84 29.13
N SER A 132 -1.74 2.73 29.16
CA SER A 132 -3.09 2.43 28.68
C SER A 132 -3.20 2.73 27.18
N LEU A 133 -3.26 1.68 26.38
CA LEU A 133 -3.56 1.81 24.97
C LEU A 133 -5.08 1.69 24.74
N PRO A 134 -5.63 2.34 23.71
CA PRO A 134 -7.03 2.18 23.34
C PRO A 134 -7.37 0.72 23.02
N HIS A 135 -8.61 0.31 23.29
CA HIS A 135 -9.10 -0.99 22.83
C HIS A 135 -9.01 -1.10 21.30
N ASN A 136 -8.79 -2.30 20.79
CA ASN A 136 -8.59 -2.57 19.35
C ASN A 136 -7.32 -1.91 18.77
N SER A 137 -6.30 -1.73 19.60
CA SER A 137 -4.96 -1.34 19.18
C SER A 137 -3.89 -2.21 19.84
N VAL A 138 -2.73 -2.31 19.20
CA VAL A 138 -1.59 -3.09 19.69
C VAL A 138 -0.28 -2.49 19.19
N LEU A 139 0.77 -2.51 20.02
CA LEU A 139 2.13 -2.25 19.55
C LEU A 139 2.72 -3.51 18.94
N VAL A 140 3.21 -3.41 17.72
CA VAL A 140 3.75 -4.53 16.94
C VAL A 140 5.25 -4.68 17.15
N SER A 141 5.98 -3.57 17.05
CA SER A 141 7.44 -3.53 17.25
C SER A 141 7.91 -2.13 17.61
N ILE A 142 9.12 -2.06 18.14
CA ILE A 142 9.84 -0.81 18.42
C ILE A 142 11.16 -0.87 17.68
N LEU A 143 11.43 0.15 16.85
CA LEU A 143 12.72 0.32 16.22
C LEU A 143 13.51 1.34 17.05
N ARG A 144 14.69 0.92 17.49
CA ARG A 144 15.60 1.73 18.32
C ARG A 144 16.97 1.77 17.65
N GLY A 145 17.22 2.81 16.85
CA GLY A 145 18.40 2.83 16.00
C GLY A 145 18.41 1.63 15.04
N PRO A 146 19.44 0.78 15.04
CA PRO A 146 19.49 -0.40 14.18
C PRO A 146 18.71 -1.61 14.71
N ASP A 147 18.23 -1.57 15.95
CA ASP A 147 17.61 -2.71 16.61
C ASP A 147 16.10 -2.75 16.43
N ILE A 148 15.57 -3.94 16.18
CA ILE A 148 14.12 -4.20 16.15
C ILE A 148 13.76 -4.98 17.42
N ILE A 149 12.90 -4.39 18.23
CA ILE A 149 12.46 -4.96 19.52
C ILE A 149 11.01 -5.42 19.36
N ILE A 150 10.76 -6.71 19.64
CA ILE A 150 9.39 -7.20 19.81
C ILE A 150 8.96 -6.89 21.26
N PRO A 151 7.97 -6.00 21.44
CA PRO A 151 7.66 -5.50 22.76
C PRO A 151 6.86 -6.50 23.60
N TYR A 152 7.12 -6.50 24.89
CA TYR A 152 6.35 -7.21 25.92
C TYR A 152 6.14 -6.31 27.14
N GLY A 153 5.33 -6.72 28.10
CA GLY A 153 4.88 -5.85 29.20
C GLY A 153 5.96 -5.07 29.94
N SER A 154 7.19 -5.63 30.11
CA SER A 154 8.31 -4.94 30.77
C SER A 154 9.18 -4.12 29.80
N THR A 155 8.91 -4.12 28.50
CA THR A 155 9.64 -3.29 27.54
C THR A 155 9.36 -1.81 27.82
N VAL A 156 10.42 -1.03 27.99
CA VAL A 156 10.33 0.42 28.22
C VAL A 156 10.46 1.14 26.89
N ILE A 157 9.52 2.04 26.60
CA ILE A 157 9.57 2.94 25.46
C ILE A 157 10.49 4.12 25.79
N LEU A 158 11.43 4.43 24.90
CA LEU A 158 12.36 5.55 25.08
C LEU A 158 12.07 6.67 24.07
N PRO A 159 12.40 7.92 24.43
CA PRO A 159 12.44 9.00 23.43
C PRO A 159 13.36 8.66 22.27
N GLY A 160 12.92 8.92 21.06
CA GLY A 160 13.64 8.56 19.81
C GLY A 160 13.37 7.13 19.31
N ASP A 161 12.54 6.35 20.00
CA ASP A 161 12.03 5.10 19.48
C ASP A 161 11.01 5.37 18.36
N GLU A 162 11.02 4.54 17.33
CA GLU A 162 9.97 4.48 16.32
C GLU A 162 9.06 3.29 16.65
N VAL A 163 7.82 3.56 16.98
CA VAL A 163 6.85 2.52 17.36
C VAL A 163 5.99 2.15 16.19
N ILE A 164 5.99 0.87 15.81
CA ILE A 164 5.03 0.31 14.85
C ILE A 164 3.82 -0.18 15.64
N ALA A 165 2.66 0.34 15.29
CA ALA A 165 1.41 -0.02 15.95
C ALA A 165 0.31 -0.36 14.92
N ALA A 166 -0.62 -1.21 15.32
CA ALA A 166 -1.80 -1.53 14.53
C ALA A 166 -3.07 -1.16 15.31
N ALA A 167 -4.05 -0.59 14.65
CA ALA A 167 -5.33 -0.21 15.23
C ALA A 167 -6.46 -0.31 14.22
N LEU A 168 -7.70 -0.45 14.69
CA LEU A 168 -8.85 -0.18 13.85
C LEU A 168 -8.84 1.30 13.47
N ILE A 169 -9.30 1.62 12.24
CA ILE A 169 -9.25 2.98 11.69
C ILE A 169 -9.93 4.02 12.60
N ASP A 170 -11.02 3.61 13.26
CA ASP A 170 -11.78 4.48 14.16
C ASP A 170 -11.01 4.82 15.44
N VAL A 171 -9.98 4.03 15.77
CA VAL A 171 -9.19 4.12 17.02
C VAL A 171 -7.79 4.71 16.74
N GLU A 172 -7.38 4.82 15.49
CA GLU A 172 -6.04 5.27 15.09
C GLU A 172 -5.66 6.61 15.73
N LYS A 173 -6.54 7.61 15.67
CA LYS A 173 -6.31 8.93 16.25
C LYS A 173 -6.12 8.88 17.77
N GLU A 174 -6.90 8.05 18.44
CA GLU A 174 -6.79 7.87 19.89
C GLU A 174 -5.46 7.20 20.25
N LEU A 175 -5.04 6.21 19.46
CA LEU A 175 -3.75 5.54 19.61
C LEU A 175 -2.60 6.54 19.45
N ILE A 176 -2.59 7.32 18.39
CA ILE A 176 -1.58 8.34 18.12
C ILE A 176 -1.53 9.33 19.30
N LYS A 177 -2.70 9.83 19.73
CA LYS A 177 -2.78 10.74 20.88
C LYS A 177 -2.25 10.11 22.18
N ALA A 178 -2.51 8.82 22.41
CA ALA A 178 -1.98 8.10 23.56
C ALA A 178 -0.44 8.01 23.52
N LEU A 179 0.15 7.85 22.33
CA LEU A 179 1.59 7.72 22.15
C LEU A 179 2.35 9.05 22.20
N ILE A 180 1.85 10.12 21.56
CA ILE A 180 2.56 11.40 21.46
C ILE A 180 1.94 12.56 22.24
N GLY A 181 0.73 12.40 22.78
CA GLY A 181 0.06 13.39 23.64
C GLY A 181 -0.70 14.49 22.90
N LYS A 182 -0.41 14.74 21.62
CA LYS A 182 -1.10 15.73 20.75
C LYS A 182 -1.23 15.16 19.34
N ILE A 183 -2.27 15.58 18.64
CA ILE A 183 -2.44 15.42 17.19
C ILE A 183 -2.45 16.82 16.60
#